data_ea8dabbb0279275bd791c7e63b72fd8c
#
_entry.id   ea8dabbb0279275bd791c7e63b72fd8c
#
_cell.length_a   1.000
_cell.length_b   1.000
_cell.length_c   1.000
_cell.angle_alpha   90.00
_cell.angle_beta   90.00
_cell.angle_gamma   90.00
#
_symmetry.space_group_name_H-M   'P 1'
#
loop_
_entity.id
_entity.type
_entity.pdbx_description
1 polymer ?
#
loop_
_entity_poly.entity_id
_entity_poly.type
_entity_poly.pdbx_seq_one_letter_code
_entity_poly.pdbx_strand_id
1 'polypeptide(L)'
;MTDTASRQAPLHAPNDALTDVAGLRVGHARLSGPGALSGTTVVLAPEGGAIAAVDVRGGGPGTRETDALDPRNLVQRIEAVVLTGGSAYGLESASGVMAWLEEQGRGVPVGREPGQVVPVVPAACVFDLGRGGDWRARPDASTGRAAVEAAARTEPGAPVEEGNVGAGTGAVVGPLKGGVGTASTVLPGGATVAALVVANAVGSAVDPDTGALYGQYFTGERPALPSPEVHTAALRRLAETYDKYGASPLNTTLAVVATDAELTRAQAQKLAGTAHDGIARAVRPVHLLNDGDTVFALATGARPLDPHPLALNAVLAAGADVVTRAIVRAVLAARTVTGPGGDFLSYQELYGTLAD
;
A
#
# COMPACT_ATOMS: atom_id res chain seq x y z
N MET A 1 22.12 -17.41 -31.68
CA MET A 1 23.00 -16.92 -30.59
C MET A 1 22.08 -16.39 -29.52
N THR A 2 21.76 -17.22 -28.56
CA THR A 2 20.92 -16.88 -27.40
C THR A 2 21.83 -16.27 -26.35
N ASP A 3 21.83 -14.95 -26.27
CA ASP A 3 22.48 -14.22 -25.19
C ASP A 3 21.69 -14.46 -23.90
N THR A 4 22.19 -15.40 -23.10
CA THR A 4 21.75 -15.61 -21.73
C THR A 4 22.27 -14.45 -20.88
N ALA A 5 21.59 -13.30 -20.96
CA ALA A 5 21.83 -12.23 -20.02
C ALA A 5 21.64 -12.84 -18.62
N SER A 6 22.74 -12.99 -17.90
CA SER A 6 22.76 -13.40 -16.51
C SER A 6 21.81 -12.48 -15.74
N ARG A 7 20.70 -13.02 -15.22
CA ARG A 7 19.86 -12.31 -14.26
C ARG A 7 20.74 -12.06 -13.04
N GLN A 8 21.36 -10.88 -12.98
CA GLN A 8 21.95 -10.42 -11.72
C GLN A 8 20.82 -10.37 -10.69
N ALA A 9 21.05 -11.01 -9.55
CA ALA A 9 20.12 -10.92 -8.44
C ALA A 9 19.87 -9.43 -8.12
N PRO A 10 18.61 -9.02 -7.87
CA PRO A 10 18.30 -7.65 -7.52
C PRO A 10 19.13 -7.22 -6.31
N LEU A 11 19.78 -6.06 -6.40
CA LEU A 11 20.48 -5.46 -5.28
C LEU A 11 19.43 -5.09 -4.24
N HIS A 12 19.50 -5.70 -3.06
CA HIS A 12 18.60 -5.35 -1.97
C HIS A 12 18.90 -3.93 -1.49
N ALA A 13 17.89 -3.10 -1.41
CA ALA A 13 17.97 -1.82 -0.74
C ALA A 13 18.03 -2.04 0.80
N PRO A 14 18.57 -1.09 1.57
CA PRO A 14 18.94 -1.31 2.98
C PRO A 14 17.81 -1.82 3.89
N ASN A 15 16.57 -1.34 3.68
CA ASN A 15 15.43 -1.67 4.54
C ASN A 15 14.38 -2.55 3.86
N ASP A 16 14.52 -2.76 2.56
CA ASP A 16 13.48 -3.38 1.73
C ASP A 16 12.10 -2.73 1.94
N ALA A 17 12.06 -1.40 1.92
CA ALA A 17 10.89 -0.59 2.29
C ALA A 17 10.69 0.62 1.37
N LEU A 18 9.47 1.22 1.39
CA LEU A 18 9.15 2.43 0.62
C LEU A 18 10.12 3.58 0.90
N THR A 19 10.61 3.66 2.12
CA THR A 19 11.53 4.69 2.59
C THR A 19 12.96 4.57 2.03
N ASP A 20 13.28 3.50 1.31
CA ASP A 20 14.52 3.39 0.54
C ASP A 20 14.52 4.34 -0.68
N VAL A 21 13.35 4.81 -1.11
CA VAL A 21 13.24 5.94 -2.04
C VAL A 21 13.53 7.23 -1.29
N ALA A 22 14.64 7.85 -1.62
CA ALA A 22 15.16 9.00 -0.90
C ALA A 22 14.14 10.14 -0.73
N GLY A 23 13.98 10.59 0.51
CA GLY A 23 13.10 11.69 0.91
C GLY A 23 11.69 11.28 1.27
N LEU A 24 11.25 10.05 0.96
CA LEU A 24 9.95 9.56 1.42
C LEU A 24 10.00 9.16 2.90
N ARG A 25 8.91 9.46 3.61
CA ARG A 25 8.69 9.06 5.01
C ARG A 25 7.31 8.45 5.15
N VAL A 26 7.16 7.52 6.09
CA VAL A 26 5.89 6.84 6.35
C VAL A 26 5.52 7.01 7.82
N GLY A 27 4.26 7.30 8.08
CA GLY A 27 3.73 7.35 9.42
C GLY A 27 2.36 6.67 9.51
N HIS A 28 2.12 6.07 10.66
CA HIS A 28 0.90 5.34 10.95
C HIS A 28 0.21 5.90 12.19
N ALA A 29 -1.12 5.96 12.16
CA ALA A 29 -1.95 6.19 13.33
C ALA A 29 -3.09 5.17 13.37
N ARG A 30 -3.39 4.65 14.56
CA ARG A 30 -4.52 3.74 14.80
C ARG A 30 -5.57 4.43 15.65
N LEU A 31 -6.82 4.10 15.41
CA LEU A 31 -7.87 4.45 16.34
C LEU A 31 -7.68 3.74 17.68
N SER A 32 -8.00 4.43 18.75
CA SER A 32 -8.04 3.90 20.11
C SER A 32 -9.49 3.80 20.60
N GLY A 33 -9.73 2.90 21.55
CA GLY A 33 -11.02 2.76 22.21
C GLY A 33 -11.74 1.45 21.89
N PRO A 34 -12.81 1.17 22.64
CA PRO A 34 -13.59 -0.05 22.47
C PRO A 34 -14.21 -0.15 21.07
N GLY A 35 -14.10 -1.32 20.45
CA GLY A 35 -14.68 -1.56 19.14
C GLY A 35 -13.98 -0.89 17.96
N ALA A 36 -12.83 -0.24 18.16
CA ALA A 36 -12.02 0.36 17.11
C ALA A 36 -11.07 -0.68 16.50
N LEU A 37 -11.08 -0.79 15.18
CA LEU A 37 -10.12 -1.62 14.41
C LEU A 37 -9.89 -0.96 13.04
N SER A 38 -9.33 0.23 13.04
CA SER A 38 -9.07 1.04 11.84
C SER A 38 -7.92 2.00 12.09
N GLY A 39 -7.44 2.68 11.05
CA GLY A 39 -6.37 3.67 11.16
C GLY A 39 -6.01 4.31 9.84
N THR A 40 -4.98 5.14 9.85
CA THR A 40 -4.50 5.91 8.70
C THR A 40 -2.99 5.75 8.55
N THR A 41 -2.54 5.61 7.31
CA THR A 41 -1.13 5.61 6.89
C THR A 41 -0.90 6.82 6.00
N VAL A 42 0.14 7.58 6.26
CA VAL A 42 0.56 8.72 5.44
C VAL A 42 1.93 8.43 4.83
N VAL A 43 2.03 8.61 3.52
CA VAL A 43 3.30 8.71 2.80
C VAL A 43 3.58 10.18 2.58
N LEU A 44 4.59 10.71 3.27
CA LEU A 44 5.01 12.10 3.19
C LEU A 44 6.17 12.22 2.20
N ALA A 45 6.02 13.08 1.20
CA ALA A 45 7.05 13.38 0.21
C ALA A 45 8.14 14.30 0.79
N PRO A 46 9.32 14.42 0.15
CA PRO A 46 10.31 15.42 0.52
C PRO A 46 9.75 16.84 0.37
N GLU A 47 10.46 17.83 0.94
CA GLU A 47 10.14 19.25 0.69
C GLU A 47 10.16 19.56 -0.80
N GLY A 48 9.16 20.31 -1.26
CA GLY A 48 8.93 20.56 -2.69
C GLY A 48 8.18 19.43 -3.39
N GLY A 49 7.74 18.44 -2.63
CA GLY A 49 6.83 17.39 -3.09
C GLY A 49 7.46 16.35 -4.03
N ALA A 50 6.63 15.46 -4.53
CA ALA A 50 6.95 14.46 -5.56
C ALA A 50 5.97 14.56 -6.74
N ILE A 51 6.44 14.24 -7.95
CA ILE A 51 5.53 14.00 -9.07
C ILE A 51 4.65 12.82 -8.69
N ALA A 52 3.34 12.95 -8.92
CA ALA A 52 2.38 11.92 -8.56
C ALA A 52 1.42 11.61 -9.70
N ALA A 53 0.93 10.39 -9.68
CA ALA A 53 -0.13 9.91 -10.55
C ALA A 53 -0.96 8.85 -9.82
N VAL A 54 -2.10 8.47 -10.40
CA VAL A 54 -2.98 7.45 -9.86
C VAL A 54 -3.58 6.60 -10.99
N ASP A 55 -3.78 5.32 -10.72
CA ASP A 55 -4.59 4.42 -11.55
C ASP A 55 -5.62 3.73 -10.63
N VAL A 56 -6.89 3.77 -11.02
CA VAL A 56 -8.02 3.20 -10.26
C VAL A 56 -8.64 2.09 -11.10
N ARG A 57 -8.62 0.85 -10.62
CA ARG A 57 -9.16 -0.30 -11.37
C ARG A 57 -10.31 -1.01 -10.68
N GLY A 58 -10.45 -0.89 -9.37
CA GLY A 58 -11.61 -1.42 -8.67
C GLY A 58 -12.91 -0.71 -9.05
N GLY A 59 -14.05 -1.42 -9.03
CA GLY A 59 -15.35 -0.87 -9.41
C GLY A 59 -16.04 -0.05 -8.33
N GLY A 60 -15.54 -0.08 -7.08
CA GLY A 60 -16.09 0.64 -5.92
C GLY A 60 -15.06 1.53 -5.20
N PRO A 61 -14.33 2.43 -5.90
CA PRO A 61 -13.27 3.20 -5.28
C PRO A 61 -13.80 4.25 -4.32
N GLY A 62 -13.15 4.40 -3.15
CA GLY A 62 -13.31 5.53 -2.25
C GLY A 62 -12.05 6.38 -2.30
N THR A 63 -12.09 7.51 -3.01
CA THR A 63 -10.93 8.36 -3.27
C THR A 63 -11.23 9.85 -3.06
N ARG A 64 -10.16 10.63 -2.86
CA ARG A 64 -10.20 12.09 -2.76
C ARG A 64 -9.05 12.69 -3.59
N GLU A 65 -9.32 13.81 -4.29
CA GLU A 65 -8.37 14.61 -5.07
C GLU A 65 -7.57 13.83 -6.15
N THR A 66 -8.09 12.69 -6.59
CA THR A 66 -7.43 11.88 -7.64
C THR A 66 -7.42 12.57 -9.00
N ASP A 67 -8.44 13.35 -9.32
CA ASP A 67 -8.50 14.10 -10.60
C ASP A 67 -7.40 15.17 -10.69
N ALA A 68 -6.93 15.71 -9.55
CA ALA A 68 -5.81 16.65 -9.52
C ALA A 68 -4.51 16.04 -10.06
N LEU A 69 -4.38 14.69 -10.01
CA LEU A 69 -3.21 13.96 -10.49
C LEU A 69 -3.22 13.66 -11.99
N ASP A 70 -4.31 13.96 -12.71
CA ASP A 70 -4.34 13.79 -14.17
C ASP A 70 -3.20 14.62 -14.80
N PRO A 71 -2.37 14.05 -15.68
CA PRO A 71 -1.25 14.77 -16.31
C PRO A 71 -1.63 16.06 -17.05
N ARG A 72 -2.90 16.22 -17.40
CA ARG A 72 -3.43 17.42 -18.08
C ARG A 72 -3.74 18.58 -17.13
N ASN A 73 -3.80 18.32 -15.81
CA ASN A 73 -4.22 19.27 -14.80
C ASN A 73 -3.05 20.08 -14.23
N LEU A 74 -3.36 21.12 -13.45
CA LEU A 74 -2.43 22.14 -12.98
C LEU A 74 -1.37 21.61 -12.01
N VAL A 75 -1.77 20.72 -11.08
CA VAL A 75 -0.91 20.25 -9.98
C VAL A 75 0.26 19.43 -10.51
N GLN A 76 1.48 19.90 -10.30
CA GLN A 76 2.68 19.23 -10.81
C GLN A 76 3.28 18.28 -9.78
N ARG A 77 3.21 18.62 -8.48
CA ARG A 77 3.79 17.85 -7.38
C ARG A 77 2.83 17.88 -6.20
N ILE A 78 2.89 16.85 -5.36
CA ILE A 78 2.11 16.75 -4.12
C ILE A 78 3.03 16.45 -2.94
N GLU A 79 2.57 16.81 -1.74
CA GLU A 79 3.35 16.72 -0.52
C GLU A 79 3.09 15.43 0.27
N ALA A 80 1.91 14.81 0.11
CA ALA A 80 1.56 13.59 0.80
C ALA A 80 0.48 12.77 0.06
N VAL A 81 0.46 11.46 0.32
CA VAL A 81 -0.65 10.55 -0.01
C VAL A 81 -1.20 9.95 1.27
N VAL A 82 -2.52 9.86 1.39
CA VAL A 82 -3.21 9.28 2.53
C VAL A 82 -3.88 7.96 2.14
N LEU A 83 -3.54 6.90 2.85
CA LEU A 83 -4.25 5.61 2.82
C LEU A 83 -4.98 5.48 4.17
N THR A 84 -6.27 5.17 4.16
CA THR A 84 -7.05 5.18 5.40
C THR A 84 -8.08 4.06 5.44
N GLY A 85 -8.45 3.61 6.64
CA GLY A 85 -9.65 2.80 6.85
C GLY A 85 -10.92 3.64 6.89
N GLY A 86 -12.01 3.06 7.36
CA GLY A 86 -13.28 3.75 7.56
C GLY A 86 -14.11 3.97 6.30
N SER A 87 -13.78 3.32 5.17
CA SER A 87 -14.44 3.54 3.89
C SER A 87 -14.46 5.03 3.53
N ALA A 88 -15.42 5.50 2.75
CA ALA A 88 -15.51 6.90 2.34
C ALA A 88 -15.50 7.91 3.51
N TYR A 89 -15.97 7.53 4.69
CA TYR A 89 -15.92 8.39 5.87
C TYR A 89 -14.48 8.70 6.32
N GLY A 90 -13.59 7.70 6.24
CA GLY A 90 -12.19 7.85 6.64
C GLY A 90 -11.37 8.79 5.75
N LEU A 91 -11.87 9.15 4.55
CA LEU A 91 -11.24 10.18 3.69
C LEU A 91 -11.12 11.55 4.38
N GLU A 92 -11.87 11.77 5.47
CA GLU A 92 -11.71 12.95 6.33
C GLU A 92 -10.28 13.08 6.90
N SER A 93 -9.57 11.96 7.08
CA SER A 93 -8.16 11.95 7.54
C SER A 93 -7.26 12.85 6.68
N ALA A 94 -7.51 12.95 5.38
CA ALA A 94 -6.75 13.83 4.49
C ALA A 94 -6.86 15.31 4.87
N SER A 95 -7.96 15.73 5.50
CA SER A 95 -8.12 17.12 5.98
C SER A 95 -7.16 17.46 7.12
N GLY A 96 -6.88 16.51 8.01
CA GLY A 96 -5.88 16.69 9.07
C GLY A 96 -4.45 16.77 8.54
N VAL A 97 -4.14 16.00 7.50
CA VAL A 97 -2.84 16.07 6.80
C VAL A 97 -2.71 17.40 6.07
N MET A 98 -3.78 17.85 5.38
CA MET A 98 -3.81 19.13 4.67
C MET A 98 -3.55 20.29 5.64
N ALA A 99 -4.22 20.35 6.79
CA ALA A 99 -4.01 21.37 7.79
C ALA A 99 -2.58 21.39 8.34
N TRP A 100 -2.00 20.21 8.60
CA TRP A 100 -0.60 20.11 9.04
C TRP A 100 0.37 20.62 7.97
N LEU A 101 0.17 20.28 6.70
CA LEU A 101 1.02 20.75 5.59
C LEU A 101 0.94 22.27 5.41
N GLU A 102 -0.26 22.87 5.52
CA GLU A 102 -0.46 24.32 5.48
C GLU A 102 0.35 25.01 6.59
N GLU A 103 0.30 24.51 7.83
CA GLU A 103 1.08 25.01 8.95
C GLU A 103 2.61 24.97 8.71
N GLN A 104 3.07 24.05 7.86
CA GLN A 104 4.45 23.93 7.42
C GLN A 104 4.77 24.78 6.16
N GLY A 105 3.79 25.50 5.64
CA GLY A 105 3.93 26.25 4.37
C GLY A 105 4.14 25.37 3.15
N ARG A 106 3.70 24.10 3.20
CA ARG A 106 3.87 23.08 2.15
C ARG A 106 2.60 22.92 1.34
N GLY A 107 2.66 23.18 0.04
CA GLY A 107 1.54 23.09 -0.89
C GLY A 107 1.72 23.98 -2.10
N VAL A 108 0.67 24.07 -2.93
CA VAL A 108 0.66 24.94 -4.12
C VAL A 108 0.51 26.40 -3.67
N PRO A 109 1.46 27.31 -3.99
CA PRO A 109 1.33 28.73 -3.67
C PRO A 109 0.15 29.36 -4.42
N VAL A 110 -0.77 29.97 -3.69
CA VAL A 110 -1.98 30.58 -4.27
C VAL A 110 -2.19 32.03 -3.82
N GLY A 111 -1.48 32.47 -2.79
CA GLY A 111 -1.61 33.80 -2.23
C GLY A 111 -0.44 34.71 -2.56
N ARG A 112 -0.46 35.92 -2.01
CA ARG A 112 0.57 36.94 -2.20
C ARG A 112 1.71 36.83 -1.19
N GLU A 113 1.42 36.25 -0.02
CA GLU A 113 2.36 36.11 1.06
C GLU A 113 2.96 34.70 1.07
N PRO A 114 4.25 34.57 1.48
CA PRO A 114 4.83 33.25 1.75
C PRO A 114 3.97 32.46 2.75
N GLY A 115 3.73 31.19 2.47
CA GLY A 115 2.90 30.34 3.34
C GLY A 115 1.40 30.35 3.00
N GLN A 116 0.92 31.22 2.12
CA GLN A 116 -0.43 31.11 1.56
C GLN A 116 -0.48 30.02 0.49
N VAL A 117 -0.53 28.80 0.96
CA VAL A 117 -0.48 27.56 0.13
C VAL A 117 -1.78 26.78 0.26
N VAL A 118 -2.09 25.99 -0.77
CA VAL A 118 -3.13 24.97 -0.72
C VAL A 118 -2.46 23.62 -0.96
N PRO A 119 -2.34 22.77 0.08
CA PRO A 119 -1.84 21.43 -0.09
C PRO A 119 -2.85 20.57 -0.88
N VAL A 120 -2.36 19.79 -1.84
CA VAL A 120 -3.15 18.76 -2.52
C VAL A 120 -2.79 17.43 -1.88
N VAL A 121 -3.78 16.78 -1.25
CA VAL A 121 -3.59 15.56 -0.45
C VAL A 121 -4.48 14.44 -0.99
N PRO A 122 -4.05 13.77 -2.07
CA PRO A 122 -4.78 12.63 -2.60
C PRO A 122 -4.92 11.53 -1.56
N ALA A 123 -6.10 10.92 -1.51
CA ALA A 123 -6.38 9.87 -0.56
C ALA A 123 -7.19 8.73 -1.19
N ALA A 124 -7.03 7.53 -0.62
CA ALA A 124 -7.88 6.38 -0.88
C ALA A 124 -8.18 5.63 0.41
N CYS A 125 -9.35 4.98 0.48
CA CYS A 125 -9.79 4.28 1.67
C CYS A 125 -10.03 2.79 1.42
N VAL A 126 -9.77 1.99 2.46
CA VAL A 126 -10.21 0.59 2.55
C VAL A 126 -11.52 0.49 3.32
N PHE A 127 -12.30 -0.53 3.04
CA PHE A 127 -13.49 -0.86 3.82
C PHE A 127 -13.10 -1.76 4.99
N ASP A 128 -13.24 -1.24 6.21
CA ASP A 128 -13.00 -1.98 7.47
C ASP A 128 -14.05 -1.64 8.54
N LEU A 129 -15.16 -1.02 8.12
CA LEU A 129 -16.24 -0.59 9.02
C LEU A 129 -16.81 -1.77 9.82
N GLY A 130 -16.94 -1.57 11.13
CA GLY A 130 -17.53 -2.52 12.05
C GLY A 130 -16.64 -3.72 12.40
N ARG A 131 -15.46 -3.88 11.80
CA ARG A 131 -14.56 -5.01 12.08
C ARG A 131 -14.04 -5.06 13.51
N GLY A 132 -14.01 -3.93 14.21
CA GLY A 132 -13.72 -3.89 15.66
C GLY A 132 -14.96 -4.08 16.54
N GLY A 133 -16.17 -4.04 15.96
CA GLY A 133 -17.45 -4.11 16.63
C GLY A 133 -18.22 -2.79 16.61
N ASP A 134 -17.56 -1.64 16.60
CA ASP A 134 -18.23 -0.34 16.47
C ASP A 134 -18.18 0.15 15.01
N TRP A 135 -19.35 0.21 14.37
CA TRP A 135 -19.51 0.73 13.02
C TRP A 135 -19.08 2.20 12.86
N ARG A 136 -19.13 2.96 13.93
CA ARG A 136 -18.80 4.41 13.93
C ARG A 136 -17.35 4.70 14.30
N ALA A 137 -16.59 3.71 14.75
CA ALA A 137 -15.16 3.86 14.98
C ALA A 137 -14.42 3.89 13.62
N ARG A 138 -14.14 5.10 13.14
CA ARG A 138 -13.55 5.37 11.84
C ARG A 138 -12.59 6.56 11.89
N PRO A 139 -11.50 6.54 11.09
CA PRO A 139 -10.52 7.62 11.04
C PRO A 139 -11.14 8.97 10.65
N ASP A 140 -10.63 10.03 11.24
CA ASP A 140 -11.03 11.41 11.07
C ASP A 140 -9.79 12.32 10.82
N ALA A 141 -9.99 13.64 10.81
CA ALA A 141 -8.93 14.61 10.64
C ALA A 141 -7.84 14.48 11.74
N SER A 142 -8.21 14.15 12.98
CA SER A 142 -7.24 13.98 14.08
C SER A 142 -6.34 12.76 13.85
N THR A 143 -6.90 11.68 13.33
CA THR A 143 -6.16 10.46 12.97
C THR A 143 -5.18 10.73 11.83
N GLY A 144 -5.61 11.48 10.80
CA GLY A 144 -4.72 11.88 9.70
C GLY A 144 -3.58 12.77 10.17
N ARG A 145 -3.87 13.73 11.05
CA ARG A 145 -2.86 14.59 11.68
C ARG A 145 -1.84 13.77 12.47
N ALA A 146 -2.28 12.85 13.30
CA ALA A 146 -1.38 11.99 14.05
C ALA A 146 -0.47 11.14 13.15
N ALA A 147 -1.00 10.66 12.02
CA ALA A 147 -0.23 9.88 11.06
C ALA A 147 0.85 10.73 10.33
N VAL A 148 0.52 11.95 9.89
CA VAL A 148 1.51 12.81 9.23
C VAL A 148 2.57 13.30 10.22
N GLU A 149 2.21 13.60 11.46
CA GLU A 149 3.17 13.94 12.51
C GLU A 149 4.09 12.74 12.84
N ALA A 150 3.56 11.52 12.83
CA ALA A 150 4.38 10.32 12.95
C ALA A 150 5.40 10.22 11.80
N ALA A 151 4.95 10.40 10.54
CA ALA A 151 5.84 10.43 9.38
C ALA A 151 6.93 11.51 9.49
N ALA A 152 6.55 12.71 9.91
CA ALA A 152 7.49 13.83 10.03
C ALA A 152 8.58 13.61 11.09
N ARG A 153 8.31 12.79 12.10
CA ARG A 153 9.28 12.44 13.16
C ARG A 153 10.22 11.29 12.79
N THR A 154 9.94 10.53 11.72
CA THR A 154 10.86 9.46 11.29
C THR A 154 12.11 10.05 10.65
N GLU A 155 13.25 9.40 10.88
CA GLU A 155 14.49 9.73 10.16
C GLU A 155 14.38 9.32 8.68
N PRO A 156 15.09 10.01 7.78
CA PRO A 156 15.17 9.57 6.38
C PRO A 156 15.69 8.13 6.27
N GLY A 157 15.01 7.30 5.49
CA GLY A 157 15.37 5.88 5.34
C GLY A 157 15.04 5.01 6.55
N ALA A 158 14.23 5.47 7.50
CA ALA A 158 13.79 4.63 8.62
C ALA A 158 12.97 3.43 8.12
N PRO A 159 13.09 2.24 8.76
CA PRO A 159 12.22 1.11 8.47
C PRO A 159 10.75 1.45 8.60
N VAL A 160 9.91 0.82 7.79
CA VAL A 160 8.46 0.97 7.85
C VAL A 160 7.86 -0.17 8.66
N GLU A 161 6.99 0.16 9.62
CA GLU A 161 6.24 -0.84 10.39
C GLU A 161 5.21 -1.54 9.48
N GLU A 162 5.11 -2.89 9.58
CA GLU A 162 4.24 -3.73 8.76
C GLU A 162 3.15 -4.44 9.59
N GLY A 163 2.18 -5.04 8.91
CA GLY A 163 1.11 -5.81 9.52
C GLY A 163 -0.07 -4.94 9.98
N ASN A 164 -0.52 -5.12 11.22
CA ASN A 164 -1.74 -4.50 11.77
C ASN A 164 -1.53 -3.04 12.18
N VAL A 165 -1.00 -2.20 11.30
CA VAL A 165 -0.68 -0.79 11.59
C VAL A 165 -1.40 0.16 10.64
N GLY A 166 -1.62 1.40 11.05
CA GLY A 166 -2.21 2.42 10.20
C GLY A 166 -3.48 1.95 9.50
N ALA A 167 -3.56 2.18 8.20
CA ALA A 167 -4.67 1.73 7.35
C ALA A 167 -4.80 0.19 7.25
N GLY A 168 -3.76 -0.57 7.61
CA GLY A 168 -3.77 -2.03 7.67
C GLY A 168 -4.37 -2.61 8.96
N THR A 169 -4.69 -1.77 9.94
CA THR A 169 -5.17 -2.21 11.26
C THR A 169 -6.39 -3.12 11.14
N GLY A 170 -7.40 -2.73 10.35
CA GLY A 170 -8.61 -3.52 10.11
C GLY A 170 -8.62 -4.30 8.78
N ALA A 171 -7.54 -4.32 8.02
CA ALA A 171 -7.48 -4.92 6.70
C ALA A 171 -7.66 -6.45 6.71
N VAL A 172 -8.31 -7.00 5.67
CA VAL A 172 -8.46 -8.43 5.41
C VAL A 172 -8.25 -8.73 3.93
N VAL A 173 -7.71 -9.91 3.61
CA VAL A 173 -7.48 -10.37 2.23
C VAL A 173 -8.17 -11.73 2.05
N GLY A 174 -9.30 -11.71 1.35
CA GLY A 174 -10.17 -12.86 1.34
C GLY A 174 -10.55 -13.28 2.76
N PRO A 175 -10.27 -14.53 3.16
CA PRO A 175 -10.61 -15.00 4.50
C PRO A 175 -9.54 -14.68 5.57
N LEU A 176 -8.41 -14.08 5.19
CA LEU A 176 -7.27 -13.85 6.09
C LEU A 176 -7.20 -12.42 6.60
N LYS A 177 -6.58 -12.24 7.77
CA LYS A 177 -6.13 -10.93 8.22
C LYS A 177 -5.09 -10.38 7.23
N GLY A 178 -5.36 -9.20 6.69
CA GLY A 178 -4.43 -8.40 5.90
C GLY A 178 -3.63 -7.40 6.74
N GLY A 179 -2.98 -6.44 6.09
CA GLY A 179 -2.16 -5.46 6.81
C GLY A 179 -1.45 -4.49 5.87
N VAL A 180 -0.50 -3.75 6.42
CA VAL A 180 0.49 -2.98 5.66
C VAL A 180 1.69 -3.87 5.35
N GLY A 181 2.22 -3.78 4.14
CA GLY A 181 3.49 -4.38 3.76
C GLY A 181 4.26 -3.45 2.83
N THR A 182 5.57 -3.63 2.77
CA THR A 182 6.45 -2.80 1.96
C THR A 182 7.56 -3.62 1.32
N ALA A 183 8.11 -3.17 0.21
CA ALA A 183 9.25 -3.80 -0.45
C ALA A 183 9.97 -2.79 -1.35
N SER A 184 11.25 -3.01 -1.62
CA SER A 184 12.05 -2.19 -2.52
C SER A 184 13.04 -2.99 -3.33
N THR A 185 13.56 -2.40 -4.38
CA THR A 185 14.65 -2.94 -5.19
C THR A 185 15.48 -1.81 -5.77
N VAL A 186 16.78 -2.05 -5.96
CA VAL A 186 17.68 -1.14 -6.67
C VAL A 186 17.95 -1.72 -8.05
N LEU A 187 17.69 -0.93 -9.07
CA LEU A 187 17.92 -1.32 -10.46
C LEU A 187 19.42 -1.22 -10.82
N PRO A 188 19.89 -1.94 -11.85
CA PRO A 188 21.31 -1.85 -12.28
C PRO A 188 21.77 -0.43 -12.59
N GLY A 189 20.87 0.46 -13.06
CA GLY A 189 21.12 1.91 -13.27
C GLY A 189 21.14 2.72 -11.98
N GLY A 190 21.01 2.11 -10.81
CA GLY A 190 21.06 2.75 -9.49
C GLY A 190 19.76 3.39 -9.04
N ALA A 191 18.71 3.40 -9.85
CA ALA A 191 17.40 3.89 -9.42
C ALA A 191 16.76 2.90 -8.45
N THR A 192 16.16 3.43 -7.38
CA THR A 192 15.37 2.68 -6.41
C THR A 192 13.92 2.68 -6.83
N VAL A 193 13.28 1.50 -6.77
CA VAL A 193 11.83 1.34 -6.93
C VAL A 193 11.30 0.65 -5.68
N ALA A 194 10.23 1.17 -5.10
CA ALA A 194 9.68 0.64 -3.86
C ALA A 194 8.15 0.73 -3.83
N ALA A 195 7.51 -0.06 -2.98
CA ALA A 195 6.08 0.00 -2.76
C ALA A 195 5.71 -0.13 -1.27
N LEU A 196 4.58 0.48 -0.92
CA LEU A 196 3.84 0.24 0.31
C LEU A 196 2.42 -0.15 -0.09
N VAL A 197 1.91 -1.23 0.49
CA VAL A 197 0.56 -1.74 0.19
C VAL A 197 -0.25 -1.87 1.46
N VAL A 198 -1.53 -1.51 1.39
CA VAL A 198 -2.56 -1.92 2.34
C VAL A 198 -3.32 -3.08 1.70
N ALA A 199 -3.02 -4.30 2.14
CA ALA A 199 -3.63 -5.52 1.60
C ALA A 199 -5.00 -5.76 2.23
N ASN A 200 -6.07 -5.35 1.53
CA ASN A 200 -7.46 -5.50 1.95
C ASN A 200 -8.32 -5.84 0.70
N ALA A 201 -8.33 -7.08 0.26
CA ALA A 201 -8.95 -7.50 -1.00
C ALA A 201 -10.14 -8.45 -0.78
N VAL A 202 -11.11 -8.42 -1.70
CA VAL A 202 -12.17 -9.46 -1.78
C VAL A 202 -11.55 -10.81 -2.14
N GLY A 203 -10.64 -10.83 -3.10
CA GLY A 203 -9.92 -12.02 -3.50
C GLY A 203 -8.95 -12.54 -2.45
N SER A 204 -8.56 -13.80 -2.58
CA SER A 204 -7.60 -14.48 -1.70
C SER A 204 -6.16 -14.22 -2.13
N ALA A 205 -5.27 -14.07 -1.15
CA ALA A 205 -3.83 -14.13 -1.38
C ALA A 205 -3.29 -15.56 -1.36
N VAL A 206 -4.08 -16.54 -0.91
CA VAL A 206 -3.69 -17.95 -0.76
C VAL A 206 -4.24 -18.76 -1.92
N ASP A 207 -3.40 -19.57 -2.50
CA ASP A 207 -3.77 -20.63 -3.44
C ASP A 207 -4.58 -21.72 -2.69
N PRO A 208 -5.83 -21.94 -3.07
CA PRO A 208 -6.73 -22.89 -2.36
C PRO A 208 -6.28 -24.35 -2.50
N ASP A 209 -5.46 -24.67 -3.48
CA ASP A 209 -5.01 -26.05 -3.74
C ASP A 209 -3.76 -26.40 -2.94
N THR A 210 -2.92 -25.39 -2.62
CA THR A 210 -1.59 -25.62 -2.03
C THR A 210 -1.36 -24.94 -0.70
N GLY A 211 -2.13 -23.90 -0.37
CA GLY A 211 -1.92 -23.07 0.82
C GLY A 211 -0.77 -22.07 0.69
N ALA A 212 -0.06 -22.03 -0.44
CA ALA A 212 0.98 -21.03 -0.70
C ALA A 212 0.37 -19.65 -0.98
N LEU A 213 1.11 -18.58 -0.72
CA LEU A 213 0.73 -17.25 -1.17
C LEU A 213 1.01 -17.10 -2.67
N TYR A 214 0.02 -16.67 -3.46
CA TYR A 214 0.17 -16.51 -4.91
C TYR A 214 1.40 -15.65 -5.29
N GLY A 215 1.64 -14.56 -4.55
CA GLY A 215 2.76 -13.67 -4.83
C GLY A 215 4.13 -14.32 -4.67
N GLN A 216 4.26 -15.38 -3.87
CA GLN A 216 5.54 -16.08 -3.68
C GLN A 216 6.03 -16.78 -4.97
N TYR A 217 5.13 -17.17 -5.88
CA TYR A 217 5.53 -17.75 -7.17
C TYR A 217 6.27 -16.76 -8.09
N PHE A 218 6.25 -15.48 -7.76
CA PHE A 218 6.88 -14.39 -8.54
C PHE A 218 8.13 -13.80 -7.87
N THR A 219 8.56 -14.31 -6.70
CA THR A 219 9.75 -13.79 -5.99
C THR A 219 11.07 -14.37 -6.45
N GLY A 220 11.04 -15.27 -7.44
CA GLY A 220 12.24 -15.88 -8.02
C GLY A 220 12.60 -17.24 -7.43
N GLU A 221 12.14 -17.55 -6.24
CA GLU A 221 12.30 -18.86 -5.60
C GLU A 221 10.97 -19.62 -5.59
N ARG A 222 11.05 -20.95 -5.54
CA ARG A 222 9.85 -21.79 -5.43
C ARG A 222 9.32 -21.67 -4.00
N PRO A 223 8.02 -21.34 -3.80
CA PRO A 223 7.48 -21.21 -2.45
C PRO A 223 7.57 -22.54 -1.67
N ALA A 224 7.91 -22.44 -0.40
CA ALA A 224 7.74 -23.56 0.51
C ALA A 224 6.24 -23.83 0.69
N LEU A 225 5.79 -25.04 0.37
CA LEU A 225 4.40 -25.41 0.51
C LEU A 225 4.13 -25.95 1.92
N PRO A 226 3.03 -25.57 2.58
CA PRO A 226 2.60 -26.23 3.81
C PRO A 226 2.30 -27.72 3.56
N SER A 227 2.37 -28.55 4.61
CA SER A 227 1.96 -29.96 4.45
C SER A 227 0.46 -30.03 4.16
N PRO A 228 0.00 -31.12 3.46
CA PRO A 228 -1.42 -31.31 3.20
C PRO A 228 -2.31 -31.31 4.45
N GLU A 229 -1.78 -31.82 5.57
CA GLU A 229 -2.48 -31.86 6.87
C GLU A 229 -2.65 -30.45 7.43
N VAL A 230 -1.60 -29.62 7.40
CA VAL A 230 -1.65 -28.20 7.83
C VAL A 230 -2.63 -27.42 6.96
N HIS A 231 -2.56 -27.60 5.64
CA HIS A 231 -3.46 -26.91 4.72
C HIS A 231 -4.92 -27.29 4.95
N THR A 232 -5.21 -28.61 5.10
CA THR A 232 -6.56 -29.10 5.40
C THR A 232 -7.10 -28.53 6.73
N ALA A 233 -6.27 -28.45 7.76
CA ALA A 233 -6.64 -27.88 9.05
C ALA A 233 -6.91 -26.36 8.95
N ALA A 234 -6.10 -25.64 8.17
CA ALA A 234 -6.29 -24.21 7.91
C ALA A 234 -7.63 -23.94 7.20
N LEU A 235 -7.94 -24.70 6.14
CA LEU A 235 -9.21 -24.57 5.40
C LEU A 235 -10.42 -24.82 6.30
N ARG A 236 -10.35 -25.79 7.20
CA ARG A 236 -11.43 -26.07 8.17
C ARG A 236 -11.65 -24.88 9.11
N ARG A 237 -10.58 -24.33 9.70
CA ARG A 237 -10.68 -23.15 10.59
C ARG A 237 -11.25 -21.94 9.87
N LEU A 238 -10.85 -21.71 8.63
CA LEU A 238 -11.39 -20.62 7.80
C LEU A 238 -12.88 -20.80 7.50
N ALA A 239 -13.32 -22.03 7.19
CA ALA A 239 -14.73 -22.32 6.97
C ALA A 239 -15.57 -22.09 8.24
N GLU A 240 -15.10 -22.51 9.41
CA GLU A 240 -15.77 -22.26 10.70
C GLU A 240 -15.95 -20.77 10.98
N THR A 241 -14.92 -19.96 10.66
CA THR A 241 -14.96 -18.49 10.81
C THR A 241 -15.96 -17.87 9.83
N TYR A 242 -15.98 -18.34 8.58
CA TYR A 242 -16.90 -17.87 7.55
C TYR A 242 -18.36 -18.18 7.91
N ASP A 243 -18.65 -19.38 8.39
CA ASP A 243 -20.00 -19.80 8.80
C ASP A 243 -20.52 -18.95 9.96
N LYS A 244 -19.62 -18.45 10.82
CA LYS A 244 -19.98 -17.62 11.98
C LYS A 244 -20.23 -16.15 11.62
N TYR A 245 -19.44 -15.56 10.71
CA TYR A 245 -19.41 -14.11 10.47
C TYR A 245 -19.78 -13.69 9.04
N GLY A 246 -19.75 -14.61 8.09
CA GLY A 246 -19.97 -14.32 6.67
C GLY A 246 -18.80 -13.65 5.96
N ALA A 247 -19.01 -13.27 4.71
CA ALA A 247 -18.03 -12.55 3.90
C ALA A 247 -18.12 -11.02 4.11
N SER A 248 -16.99 -10.32 4.01
CA SER A 248 -16.99 -8.86 3.88
C SER A 248 -17.58 -8.47 2.51
N PRO A 249 -18.58 -7.59 2.46
CA PRO A 249 -19.26 -7.25 1.20
C PRO A 249 -18.39 -6.34 0.29
N LEU A 250 -17.45 -5.59 0.85
CA LEU A 250 -16.61 -4.62 0.17
C LEU A 250 -15.18 -4.69 0.71
N ASN A 251 -14.23 -4.56 -0.17
CA ASN A 251 -12.80 -4.49 0.17
C ASN A 251 -12.07 -3.55 -0.79
N THR A 252 -10.76 -3.39 -0.64
CA THR A 252 -9.95 -2.49 -1.48
C THR A 252 -8.47 -2.75 -1.22
N THR A 253 -7.69 -3.03 -2.24
CA THR A 253 -6.22 -2.99 -2.12
C THR A 253 -5.71 -1.63 -2.51
N LEU A 254 -4.96 -1.00 -1.61
CA LEU A 254 -4.31 0.29 -1.88
C LEU A 254 -2.80 0.11 -1.98
N ALA A 255 -2.18 0.79 -2.93
CA ALA A 255 -0.72 0.81 -3.05
C ALA A 255 -0.19 2.22 -3.32
N VAL A 256 1.00 2.49 -2.81
CA VAL A 256 1.88 3.57 -3.24
C VAL A 256 3.13 2.91 -3.82
N VAL A 257 3.36 3.04 -5.13
CA VAL A 257 4.62 2.67 -5.78
C VAL A 257 5.45 3.92 -5.98
N ALA A 258 6.75 3.86 -5.67
CA ALA A 258 7.60 5.04 -5.74
C ALA A 258 8.96 4.74 -6.38
N THR A 259 9.60 5.79 -6.92
CA THR A 259 10.98 5.74 -7.40
C THR A 259 11.70 7.07 -7.13
N ASP A 260 13.01 7.02 -6.98
CA ASP A 260 13.88 8.19 -6.96
C ASP A 260 14.25 8.68 -8.37
N ALA A 261 13.93 7.92 -9.42
CA ALA A 261 14.14 8.34 -10.79
C ALA A 261 13.27 9.56 -11.17
N GLU A 262 13.81 10.44 -11.99
CA GLU A 262 13.06 11.54 -12.59
C GLU A 262 12.09 10.98 -13.64
N LEU A 263 10.79 11.18 -13.41
CA LEU A 263 9.72 10.79 -14.32
C LEU A 263 8.87 12.00 -14.71
N THR A 264 8.35 11.99 -15.91
CA THR A 264 7.22 12.86 -16.25
C THR A 264 5.93 12.35 -15.60
N ARG A 265 4.90 13.19 -15.49
CA ARG A 265 3.59 12.80 -14.95
C ARG A 265 2.95 11.64 -15.74
N ALA A 266 3.09 11.66 -17.08
CA ALA A 266 2.60 10.56 -17.92
C ALA A 266 3.36 9.24 -17.67
N GLN A 267 4.67 9.30 -17.41
CA GLN A 267 5.45 8.12 -17.05
C GLN A 267 5.09 7.61 -15.65
N ALA A 268 4.84 8.50 -14.69
CA ALA A 268 4.34 8.15 -13.37
C ALA A 268 2.95 7.50 -13.45
N GLN A 269 2.05 8.00 -14.32
CA GLN A 269 0.76 7.36 -14.56
C GLN A 269 0.90 5.96 -15.16
N LYS A 270 1.85 5.77 -16.08
CA LYS A 270 2.16 4.45 -16.62
C LYS A 270 2.69 3.51 -15.53
N LEU A 271 3.50 4.01 -14.60
CA LEU A 271 4.00 3.24 -13.45
C LEU A 271 2.84 2.81 -12.53
N ALA A 272 1.91 3.73 -12.18
CA ALA A 272 0.72 3.40 -11.41
C ALA A 272 -0.10 2.28 -12.07
N GLY A 273 -0.34 2.40 -13.39
CA GLY A 273 -1.10 1.41 -14.15
C GLY A 273 -0.41 0.03 -14.20
N THR A 274 0.91 -0.01 -14.43
CA THR A 274 1.66 -1.28 -14.51
C THR A 274 1.79 -1.94 -13.14
N ALA A 275 1.86 -1.18 -12.06
CA ALA A 275 1.95 -1.70 -10.70
C ALA A 275 0.73 -2.53 -10.27
N HIS A 276 -0.44 -2.31 -10.87
CA HIS A 276 -1.63 -3.18 -10.67
C HIS A 276 -1.38 -4.65 -11.06
N ASP A 277 -0.47 -4.92 -11.99
CA ASP A 277 -0.10 -6.29 -12.32
C ASP A 277 0.50 -7.01 -11.11
N GLY A 278 1.13 -6.26 -10.19
CA GLY A 278 1.61 -6.79 -8.91
C GLY A 278 0.47 -7.24 -8.00
N ILE A 279 -0.64 -6.50 -7.97
CA ILE A 279 -1.84 -6.91 -7.23
C ILE A 279 -2.40 -8.20 -7.85
N ALA A 280 -2.53 -8.25 -9.18
CA ALA A 280 -3.07 -9.41 -9.89
C ALA A 280 -2.20 -10.69 -9.77
N ARG A 281 -0.91 -10.55 -9.48
CA ARG A 281 -0.01 -11.67 -9.18
C ARG A 281 -0.19 -12.22 -7.77
N ALA A 282 -0.59 -11.38 -6.83
CA ALA A 282 -0.63 -11.73 -5.40
C ALA A 282 -2.04 -12.00 -4.86
N VAL A 283 -3.10 -11.59 -5.58
CA VAL A 283 -4.51 -11.70 -5.15
C VAL A 283 -5.36 -12.23 -6.30
N ARG A 284 -6.29 -13.16 -5.99
CA ARG A 284 -7.20 -13.76 -6.97
C ARG A 284 -8.59 -14.02 -6.35
N PRO A 285 -9.71 -13.60 -7.04
CA PRO A 285 -9.77 -12.65 -8.15
C PRO A 285 -9.43 -11.23 -7.71
N VAL A 286 -9.27 -10.28 -8.66
CA VAL A 286 -8.85 -8.91 -8.40
C VAL A 286 -9.66 -7.92 -9.26
N HIS A 287 -9.72 -6.66 -8.82
CA HIS A 287 -10.38 -5.55 -9.52
C HIS A 287 -11.87 -5.80 -9.81
N LEU A 288 -12.56 -6.40 -8.86
CA LEU A 288 -13.99 -6.67 -8.96
C LEU A 288 -14.83 -5.39 -8.75
N LEU A 289 -16.15 -5.48 -9.00
CA LEU A 289 -17.07 -4.35 -8.80
C LEU A 289 -17.14 -3.89 -7.33
N ASN A 290 -16.88 -4.78 -6.40
CA ASN A 290 -16.89 -4.53 -4.96
C ASN A 290 -15.48 -4.34 -4.36
N ASP A 291 -14.43 -4.27 -5.19
CA ASP A 291 -13.11 -3.78 -4.83
C ASP A 291 -12.98 -2.28 -5.17
N GLY A 292 -12.11 -1.57 -4.46
CA GLY A 292 -11.77 -0.18 -4.74
C GLY A 292 -10.31 0.02 -5.11
N ASP A 293 -9.66 -0.99 -5.70
CA ASP A 293 -8.23 -1.08 -5.92
C ASP A 293 -7.65 0.16 -6.60
N THR A 294 -6.73 0.80 -5.89
CA THR A 294 -6.14 2.09 -6.27
C THR A 294 -4.63 2.06 -6.06
N VAL A 295 -3.88 2.46 -7.07
CA VAL A 295 -2.42 2.59 -7.00
C VAL A 295 -2.01 4.03 -7.27
N PHE A 296 -1.32 4.64 -6.30
CA PHE A 296 -0.63 5.90 -6.48
C PHE A 296 0.83 5.65 -6.89
N ALA A 297 1.35 6.44 -7.81
CA ALA A 297 2.76 6.45 -8.16
C ALA A 297 3.40 7.76 -7.70
N LEU A 298 4.59 7.70 -7.10
CA LEU A 298 5.39 8.85 -6.70
C LEU A 298 6.77 8.79 -7.34
N ALA A 299 7.24 9.91 -7.88
CA ALA A 299 8.60 10.06 -8.36
C ALA A 299 9.24 11.28 -7.70
N THR A 300 10.26 11.06 -6.84
CA THR A 300 10.93 12.17 -6.14
C THR A 300 11.83 12.96 -7.07
N GLY A 301 12.39 12.31 -8.12
CA GLY A 301 13.29 12.94 -9.08
C GLY A 301 14.68 13.21 -8.50
N ALA A 302 15.08 12.51 -7.44
CA ALA A 302 16.40 12.66 -6.84
C ALA A 302 17.53 12.16 -7.74
N ARG A 303 17.20 11.37 -8.77
CA ARG A 303 18.11 10.85 -9.79
C ARG A 303 17.56 11.11 -11.19
N PRO A 304 18.40 11.48 -12.16
CA PRO A 304 17.99 11.43 -13.56
C PRO A 304 17.65 9.98 -13.95
N LEU A 305 16.66 9.81 -14.80
CA LEU A 305 16.39 8.49 -15.40
C LEU A 305 17.60 8.12 -16.29
N ASP A 306 18.05 6.85 -16.18
CA ASP A 306 19.12 6.33 -17.03
C ASP A 306 18.76 6.58 -18.51
N PRO A 307 19.68 7.11 -19.34
CA PRO A 307 19.43 7.40 -20.74
C PRO A 307 19.21 6.14 -21.63
N HIS A 308 19.40 4.95 -21.08
CA HIS A 308 19.15 3.72 -21.82
C HIS A 308 17.67 3.63 -22.24
N PRO A 309 17.34 3.28 -23.51
CA PRO A 309 15.98 3.26 -24.02
C PRO A 309 15.00 2.39 -23.23
N LEU A 310 15.49 1.36 -22.53
CA LEU A 310 14.69 0.43 -21.74
C LEU A 310 14.67 0.76 -20.23
N ALA A 311 15.32 1.85 -19.80
CA ALA A 311 15.39 2.20 -18.37
C ALA A 311 14.01 2.39 -17.75
N LEU A 312 13.10 3.08 -18.43
CA LEU A 312 11.72 3.22 -17.96
C LEU A 312 11.02 1.86 -17.84
N ASN A 313 11.22 0.95 -18.81
CA ASN A 313 10.61 -0.39 -18.74
C ASN A 313 11.11 -1.18 -17.52
N ALA A 314 12.38 -1.02 -17.14
CA ALA A 314 12.91 -1.64 -15.93
C ALA A 314 12.21 -1.08 -14.65
N VAL A 315 11.98 0.24 -14.58
CA VAL A 315 11.23 0.87 -13.48
C VAL A 315 9.79 0.34 -13.43
N LEU A 316 9.11 0.23 -14.59
CA LEU A 316 7.73 -0.26 -14.68
C LEU A 316 7.62 -1.72 -14.22
N ALA A 317 8.52 -2.60 -14.68
CA ALA A 317 8.55 -4.01 -14.29
C ALA A 317 8.82 -4.16 -12.79
N ALA A 318 9.83 -3.45 -12.28
CA ALA A 318 10.14 -3.45 -10.85
C ALA A 318 8.97 -2.95 -10.00
N GLY A 319 8.19 -1.96 -10.48
CA GLY A 319 6.98 -1.48 -9.79
C GLY A 319 5.98 -2.59 -9.53
N ALA A 320 5.71 -3.46 -10.51
CA ALA A 320 4.83 -4.62 -10.32
C ALA A 320 5.44 -5.64 -9.34
N ASP A 321 6.76 -5.90 -9.44
CA ASP A 321 7.44 -6.87 -8.59
C ASP A 321 7.45 -6.45 -7.12
N VAL A 322 7.74 -5.17 -6.81
CA VAL A 322 7.74 -4.69 -5.42
C VAL A 322 6.32 -4.62 -4.82
N VAL A 323 5.29 -4.33 -5.62
CA VAL A 323 3.89 -4.42 -5.17
C VAL A 323 3.52 -5.86 -4.83
N THR A 324 3.91 -6.84 -5.67
CA THR A 324 3.69 -8.26 -5.39
C THR A 324 4.33 -8.67 -4.06
N ARG A 325 5.60 -8.30 -3.85
CA ARG A 325 6.35 -8.62 -2.61
C ARG A 325 5.74 -7.91 -1.40
N ALA A 326 5.35 -6.65 -1.53
CA ALA A 326 4.72 -5.90 -0.44
C ALA A 326 3.39 -6.55 0.02
N ILE A 327 2.57 -7.10 -0.90
CA ILE A 327 1.35 -7.83 -0.54
C ILE A 327 1.71 -9.11 0.24
N VAL A 328 2.68 -9.89 -0.21
CA VAL A 328 3.15 -11.09 0.50
C VAL A 328 3.57 -10.72 1.91
N ARG A 329 4.39 -9.67 2.07
CA ARG A 329 4.86 -9.20 3.38
C ARG A 329 3.71 -8.69 4.25
N ALA A 330 2.73 -7.97 3.70
CA ALA A 330 1.54 -7.54 4.44
C ALA A 330 0.79 -8.71 5.07
N VAL A 331 0.62 -9.81 4.32
CA VAL A 331 -0.07 -11.02 4.80
C VAL A 331 0.78 -11.77 5.83
N LEU A 332 2.09 -11.89 5.60
CA LEU A 332 3.01 -12.55 6.54
C LEU A 332 3.22 -11.77 7.84
N ALA A 333 3.23 -10.43 7.79
CA ALA A 333 3.38 -9.59 8.97
C ALA A 333 2.09 -9.44 9.80
N ALA A 334 0.94 -9.76 9.21
CA ALA A 334 -0.35 -9.65 9.89
C ALA A 334 -0.44 -10.61 11.09
N ARG A 335 -1.17 -10.15 12.12
CA ARG A 335 -1.47 -10.93 13.32
C ARG A 335 -2.97 -11.12 13.44
N THR A 336 -3.38 -12.28 13.96
CA THR A 336 -4.79 -12.57 14.25
C THR A 336 -5.41 -11.49 15.15
N VAL A 337 -6.62 -11.12 14.83
CA VAL A 337 -7.45 -10.24 15.66
C VAL A 337 -8.76 -10.94 15.94
N THR A 338 -9.10 -11.05 17.22
CA THR A 338 -10.38 -11.59 17.69
C THR A 338 -11.11 -10.51 18.48
N GLY A 339 -12.37 -10.28 18.17
CA GLY A 339 -13.15 -9.24 18.84
C GLY A 339 -14.64 -9.27 18.50
N PRO A 340 -15.38 -8.28 19.02
CA PRO A 340 -16.84 -8.23 18.79
C PRO A 340 -17.27 -8.17 17.33
N GLY A 341 -16.41 -7.65 16.44
CA GLY A 341 -16.70 -7.53 15.01
C GLY A 341 -16.29 -8.74 14.16
N GLY A 342 -15.60 -9.71 14.75
CA GLY A 342 -15.21 -10.95 14.07
C GLY A 342 -13.86 -11.51 14.53
N ASP A 343 -13.56 -12.69 13.99
CA ASP A 343 -12.27 -13.36 14.13
C ASP A 343 -11.55 -13.29 12.79
N PHE A 344 -10.43 -12.57 12.74
CA PHE A 344 -9.63 -12.37 11.53
C PHE A 344 -8.30 -13.10 11.70
N LEU A 345 -8.25 -14.35 11.20
CA LEU A 345 -7.10 -15.24 11.36
C LEU A 345 -5.94 -14.81 10.46
N SER A 346 -4.72 -14.77 10.99
CA SER A 346 -3.52 -14.50 10.22
C SER A 346 -3.00 -15.74 9.50
N TYR A 347 -2.25 -15.54 8.41
CA TYR A 347 -1.56 -16.61 7.72
C TYR A 347 -0.62 -17.38 8.66
N GLN A 348 0.15 -16.68 9.49
CA GLN A 348 1.07 -17.30 10.45
C GLN A 348 0.37 -18.20 11.47
N GLU A 349 -0.82 -17.84 11.94
CA GLU A 349 -1.56 -18.67 12.87
C GLU A 349 -2.05 -19.97 12.22
N LEU A 350 -2.42 -19.91 10.94
CA LEU A 350 -2.97 -21.05 10.20
C LEU A 350 -1.90 -22.00 9.66
N TYR A 351 -0.79 -21.45 9.18
CA TYR A 351 0.23 -22.20 8.45
C TYR A 351 1.59 -22.25 9.15
N GLY A 352 1.74 -21.55 10.28
CA GLY A 352 3.02 -21.40 10.98
C GLY A 352 3.93 -20.36 10.28
N THR A 353 5.08 -20.10 10.89
CA THR A 353 6.17 -19.40 10.21
C THR A 353 6.70 -20.35 9.14
N LEU A 354 6.60 -19.95 7.87
CA LEU A 354 7.32 -20.66 6.81
C LEU A 354 8.81 -20.61 7.22
N ALA A 355 9.41 -21.78 7.44
CA ALA A 355 10.84 -21.84 7.71
C ALA A 355 11.58 -21.25 6.47
N ASP A 356 12.49 -20.32 6.77
CA ASP A 356 13.41 -19.74 5.79
C ASP A 356 14.24 -20.81 5.06
#